data_5611a25b35f371a40160a3904309c3e4
#
_entry.id   5611a25b35f371a40160a3904309c3e4
#
_cell.length_a   1.000
_cell.length_b   1.000
_cell.length_c   1.000
_cell.angle_alpha   90.00
_cell.angle_beta   90.00
_cell.angle_gamma   90.00
#
_symmetry.space_group_name_H-M   'P 1'
#
loop_
_entity.id
_entity.type
_entity.pdbx_description
1 polymer ?
#
loop_
_entity_poly.entity_id
_entity_poly.type
_entity_poly.pdbx_seq_one_letter_code
_entity_poly.pdbx_strand_id
1 'polypeptide(L)'
;MLHIVNNLEMPASLFKSYSAYAGAQDAMIQWWYGHNAVAFFLTTPFLGIMYYFLPKAANRPIYSYKLSIVHFWALIFIYIWAGPHHLLYTALPDWAQSLGVVFSIMLIAPSWGGMLNGLFTLRGAWDKVREDPILKFMVVAITCYGMA
;
A
#
# COMPACT_ATOMS: atom_id res chain seq x y z
N MET A 1 -15.05 -9.63 0.37
CA MET A 1 -14.74 -11.05 0.11
C MET A 1 -13.48 -11.53 0.84
N LEU A 2 -12.31 -10.91 0.68
CA LEU A 2 -11.07 -11.30 1.37
C LEU A 2 -11.23 -11.43 2.89
N HIS A 3 -11.93 -10.49 3.53
CA HIS A 3 -12.19 -10.52 4.97
C HIS A 3 -12.99 -11.76 5.40
N ILE A 4 -13.98 -12.16 4.62
CA ILE A 4 -14.78 -13.36 4.90
C ILE A 4 -13.92 -14.62 4.77
N VAL A 5 -13.17 -14.73 3.66
CA VAL A 5 -12.30 -15.90 3.42
C VAL A 5 -11.25 -16.04 4.50
N ASN A 6 -10.63 -14.93 4.91
CA ASN A 6 -9.61 -14.92 5.96
C ASN A 6 -10.13 -15.39 7.33
N ASN A 7 -11.40 -15.13 7.62
CA ASN A 7 -12.03 -15.44 8.91
C ASN A 7 -12.90 -16.70 8.87
N LEU A 8 -12.72 -17.57 7.88
CA LEU A 8 -13.41 -18.86 7.87
C LEU A 8 -12.94 -19.75 9.02
N GLU A 9 -13.90 -20.21 9.80
CA GLU A 9 -13.63 -21.06 10.96
C GLU A 9 -14.51 -22.30 10.97
N MET A 10 -14.00 -23.36 11.56
CA MET A 10 -14.70 -24.62 11.80
C MET A 10 -15.13 -24.66 13.26
N PRO A 11 -16.43 -24.62 13.58
CA PRO A 11 -16.89 -24.66 14.94
C PRO A 11 -16.63 -26.07 15.53
N ALA A 12 -15.99 -26.11 16.69
CA ALA A 12 -15.72 -27.36 17.43
C ALA A 12 -16.66 -27.53 18.63
N SER A 13 -17.15 -26.45 19.22
CA SER A 13 -18.12 -26.43 20.30
C SER A 13 -18.85 -25.09 20.36
N LEU A 14 -19.78 -24.91 21.31
CA LEU A 14 -20.59 -23.69 21.43
C LEU A 14 -19.73 -22.38 21.52
N PHE A 15 -18.55 -22.47 22.13
CA PHE A 15 -17.66 -21.32 22.36
C PHE A 15 -16.25 -21.53 21.79
N LYS A 16 -16.05 -22.50 20.90
CA LYS A 16 -14.73 -22.81 20.37
C LYS A 16 -14.80 -23.14 18.89
N SER A 17 -13.98 -22.46 18.12
CA SER A 17 -13.74 -22.70 16.70
C SER A 17 -12.25 -22.74 16.40
N TYR A 18 -11.91 -23.25 15.23
CA TYR A 18 -10.55 -23.28 14.69
C TYR A 18 -10.57 -22.73 13.27
N SER A 19 -9.46 -22.12 12.85
CA SER A 19 -9.30 -21.67 11.46
C SER A 19 -9.58 -22.83 10.49
N ALA A 20 -10.27 -22.53 9.40
CA ALA A 20 -10.47 -23.48 8.31
C ALA A 20 -9.17 -23.84 7.59
N TYR A 21 -8.11 -23.09 7.83
CA TYR A 21 -6.78 -23.24 7.22
C TYR A 21 -5.77 -23.62 8.30
N ALA A 22 -4.68 -24.29 7.89
CA ALA A 22 -3.63 -24.71 8.80
C ALA A 22 -2.23 -24.48 8.24
N GLY A 23 -1.27 -24.25 9.13
CA GLY A 23 0.14 -24.13 8.80
C GLY A 23 0.45 -23.01 7.80
N ALA A 24 1.27 -23.31 6.79
CA ALA A 24 1.67 -22.35 5.77
C ALA A 24 0.48 -21.80 4.95
N GLN A 25 -0.57 -22.60 4.77
CA GLN A 25 -1.77 -22.18 4.06
C GLN A 25 -2.54 -21.13 4.87
N ASP A 26 -2.67 -21.29 6.17
CA ASP A 26 -3.28 -20.27 7.04
C ASP A 26 -2.46 -18.97 7.01
N ALA A 27 -1.15 -19.05 7.15
CA ALA A 27 -0.27 -17.91 7.05
C ALA A 27 -0.44 -17.18 5.71
N MET A 28 -0.53 -17.91 4.58
CA MET A 28 -0.74 -17.33 3.26
C MET A 28 -2.09 -16.61 3.14
N ILE A 29 -3.15 -17.20 3.63
CA ILE A 29 -4.50 -16.59 3.62
C ILE A 29 -4.50 -15.35 4.52
N GLN A 30 -3.89 -15.41 5.70
CA GLN A 30 -3.78 -14.27 6.62
C GLN A 30 -3.05 -13.10 5.97
N TRP A 31 -1.96 -13.36 5.24
CA TRP A 31 -1.19 -12.28 4.61
C TRP A 31 -1.70 -11.88 3.23
N TRP A 32 -2.46 -12.72 2.55
CA TRP A 32 -3.25 -12.26 1.42
C TRP A 32 -4.28 -11.21 1.85
N TYR A 33 -4.95 -11.45 2.97
CA TYR A 33 -5.84 -10.46 3.56
C TYR A 33 -5.07 -9.28 4.17
N GLY A 34 -4.13 -9.52 5.08
CA GLY A 34 -3.44 -8.47 5.85
C GLY A 34 -2.69 -7.49 4.96
N HIS A 35 -1.93 -8.00 3.97
CA HIS A 35 -1.25 -7.18 3.00
C HIS A 35 -2.22 -6.32 2.18
N ASN A 36 -3.29 -6.92 1.67
CA ASN A 36 -4.27 -6.19 0.87
C ASN A 36 -5.18 -5.27 1.70
N ALA A 37 -5.38 -5.54 2.98
CA ALA A 37 -6.08 -4.63 3.88
C ALA A 37 -5.31 -3.31 4.00
N VAL A 38 -4.00 -3.33 4.21
CA VAL A 38 -3.19 -2.10 4.24
C VAL A 38 -3.13 -1.42 2.89
N ALA A 39 -3.10 -2.18 1.79
CA ALA A 39 -3.09 -1.63 0.43
C ALA A 39 -4.38 -0.88 0.07
N PHE A 40 -5.53 -1.50 0.32
CA PHE A 40 -6.83 -0.95 -0.10
C PHE A 40 -7.47 -0.06 0.95
N PHE A 41 -7.40 -0.40 2.23
CA PHE A 41 -8.06 0.37 3.27
C PHE A 41 -7.20 1.49 3.85
N LEU A 42 -5.89 1.37 3.81
CA LEU A 42 -4.99 2.39 4.35
C LEU A 42 -4.27 3.17 3.25
N THR A 43 -3.53 2.50 2.37
CA THR A 43 -2.70 3.18 1.37
C THR A 43 -3.56 3.90 0.33
N THR A 44 -4.60 3.29 -0.20
CA THR A 44 -5.44 3.90 -1.24
C THR A 44 -6.16 5.17 -0.75
N PRO A 45 -6.86 5.18 0.41
CA PRO A 45 -7.43 6.41 0.95
C PRO A 45 -6.38 7.47 1.29
N PHE A 46 -5.23 7.07 1.85
CA PHE A 46 -4.11 7.98 2.11
C PHE A 46 -3.66 8.70 0.84
N LEU A 47 -3.46 7.97 -0.24
CA LEU A 47 -3.07 8.54 -1.53
C LEU A 47 -4.17 9.44 -2.11
N GLY A 48 -5.42 9.08 -1.96
CA GLY A 48 -6.55 9.93 -2.34
C GLY A 48 -6.55 11.27 -1.58
N ILE A 49 -6.32 11.22 -0.28
CA ILE A 49 -6.16 12.41 0.58
C ILE A 49 -4.95 13.23 0.12
N MET A 50 -3.83 12.60 -0.15
CA MET A 50 -2.63 13.27 -0.66
C MET A 50 -2.92 14.01 -1.97
N TYR A 51 -3.49 13.34 -2.96
CA TYR A 51 -3.80 13.94 -4.26
C TYR A 51 -4.84 15.06 -4.19
N TYR A 52 -5.70 15.05 -3.19
CA TYR A 52 -6.69 16.10 -2.99
C TYR A 52 -6.14 17.30 -2.20
N PHE A 53 -5.53 17.05 -1.05
CA PHE A 53 -5.15 18.13 -0.15
C PHE A 53 -3.78 18.76 -0.46
N LEU A 54 -2.82 18.00 -0.97
CA LEU A 54 -1.49 18.54 -1.27
C LEU A 54 -1.54 19.69 -2.29
N PRO A 55 -2.21 19.54 -3.45
CA PRO A 55 -2.35 20.65 -4.41
C PRO A 55 -3.10 21.84 -3.84
N LYS A 56 -4.13 21.60 -3.01
CA LYS A 56 -4.92 22.67 -2.38
C LYS A 56 -4.09 23.46 -1.38
N ALA A 57 -3.41 22.79 -0.45
CA ALA A 57 -2.59 23.44 0.57
C ALA A 57 -1.41 24.19 -0.07
N ALA A 58 -0.77 23.61 -1.08
CA ALA A 58 0.30 24.24 -1.82
C ALA A 58 -0.17 25.38 -2.76
N ASN A 59 -1.48 25.45 -3.06
CA ASN A 59 -2.06 26.30 -4.10
C ASN A 59 -1.34 26.11 -5.45
N ARG A 60 -1.15 24.85 -5.84
CA ARG A 60 -0.47 24.43 -7.08
C ARG A 60 -1.26 23.28 -7.71
N PRO A 61 -1.33 23.18 -9.03
CA PRO A 61 -1.86 21.99 -9.68
C PRO A 61 -0.94 20.81 -9.41
N ILE A 62 -1.51 19.59 -9.44
CA ILE A 62 -0.70 18.38 -9.41
C ILE A 62 0.32 18.38 -10.55
N TYR A 63 1.54 17.98 -10.27
CA TYR A 63 2.65 18.02 -11.24
C TYR A 63 2.30 17.26 -12.52
N SER A 64 1.79 16.05 -12.41
CA SER A 64 1.38 15.25 -13.55
C SER A 64 0.12 14.44 -13.26
N TYR A 65 -0.97 14.81 -13.92
CA TYR A 65 -2.22 14.05 -13.85
C TYR A 65 -2.07 12.63 -14.46
N LYS A 66 -1.33 12.52 -15.56
CA LYS A 66 -1.06 11.21 -16.18
C LYS A 66 -0.27 10.29 -15.24
N LEU A 67 0.73 10.84 -14.56
CA LEU A 67 1.52 10.10 -13.60
C LEU A 67 0.67 9.66 -12.39
N SER A 68 -0.30 10.47 -11.95
CA SER A 68 -1.21 10.07 -10.87
C SER A 68 -2.07 8.86 -11.25
N ILE A 69 -2.56 8.82 -12.50
CA ILE A 69 -3.32 7.67 -13.00
C ILE A 69 -2.43 6.43 -13.07
N VAL A 70 -1.24 6.54 -13.64
CA VAL A 70 -0.29 5.43 -13.75
C VAL A 70 0.10 4.93 -12.37
N HIS A 71 0.47 5.84 -11.45
CA HIS A 71 0.79 5.49 -10.07
C HIS A 71 -0.33 4.71 -9.40
N PHE A 72 -1.55 5.26 -9.40
CA PHE A 72 -2.66 4.69 -8.65
C PHE A 72 -3.05 3.30 -9.16
N TRP A 73 -3.21 3.14 -10.45
CA TRP A 73 -3.59 1.85 -11.04
C TRP A 73 -2.47 0.82 -11.01
N ALA A 74 -1.23 1.23 -11.30
CA ALA A 74 -0.08 0.32 -11.19
C ALA A 74 0.09 -0.17 -9.75
N LEU A 75 -0.05 0.73 -8.77
CA LEU A 75 -0.01 0.35 -7.35
C LEU A 75 -1.06 -0.72 -7.05
N ILE A 76 -2.32 -0.50 -7.39
CA ILE A 76 -3.40 -1.44 -7.09
C ILE A 76 -3.13 -2.81 -7.71
N PHE A 77 -2.81 -2.86 -9.01
CA PHE A 77 -2.63 -4.14 -9.71
C PHE A 77 -1.38 -4.90 -9.27
N ILE A 78 -0.29 -4.22 -8.94
CA ILE A 78 0.95 -4.84 -8.51
C ILE A 78 0.85 -5.27 -7.04
N TYR A 79 0.23 -4.44 -6.20
CA TYR A 79 0.16 -4.65 -4.76
C TYR A 79 -0.55 -5.94 -4.37
N ILE A 80 -1.59 -6.32 -5.10
CA ILE A 80 -2.39 -7.53 -4.85
C ILE A 80 -1.52 -8.80 -4.76
N TRP A 81 -0.45 -8.87 -5.52
CA TRP A 81 0.41 -10.04 -5.65
C TRP A 81 1.63 -10.03 -4.72
N ALA A 82 1.92 -8.93 -4.08
CA ALA A 82 3.11 -8.78 -3.24
C ALA A 82 2.97 -9.41 -1.84
N GLY A 83 1.76 -9.82 -1.43
CA GLY A 83 1.46 -10.35 -0.09
C GLY A 83 2.42 -11.42 0.43
N PRO A 84 2.86 -12.40 -0.38
CA PRO A 84 3.80 -13.43 0.07
C PRO A 84 5.16 -12.90 0.54
N HIS A 85 5.51 -11.64 0.31
CA HIS A 85 6.74 -11.05 0.83
C HIS A 85 6.78 -10.98 2.37
N HIS A 86 5.64 -11.08 3.04
CA HIS A 86 5.59 -11.20 4.50
C HIS A 86 6.00 -12.59 5.01
N LEU A 87 6.11 -13.56 4.12
CA LEU A 87 6.32 -14.96 4.45
C LEU A 87 7.59 -15.52 3.81
N LEU A 88 8.60 -14.68 3.56
CA LEU A 88 9.90 -15.10 3.07
C LEU A 88 10.60 -15.97 4.14
N TYR A 89 11.33 -16.99 3.69
CA TYR A 89 12.03 -17.96 4.54
C TYR A 89 11.09 -18.79 5.45
N THR A 90 9.82 -18.93 5.08
CA THR A 90 8.85 -19.80 5.74
C THR A 90 8.67 -21.09 4.95
N ALA A 91 7.79 -21.98 5.44
CA ALA A 91 7.40 -23.20 4.73
C ALA A 91 6.47 -22.97 3.52
N LEU A 92 6.30 -21.71 3.09
CA LEU A 92 5.56 -21.40 1.87
C LEU A 92 6.32 -21.92 0.63
N PRO A 93 5.63 -22.43 -0.41
CA PRO A 93 6.29 -22.87 -1.63
C PRO A 93 7.15 -21.77 -2.27
N ASP A 94 8.28 -22.14 -2.85
CA ASP A 94 9.25 -21.21 -3.43
C ASP A 94 8.65 -20.30 -4.51
N TRP A 95 7.74 -20.82 -5.32
CA TRP A 95 7.07 -20.00 -6.33
C TRP A 95 6.28 -18.85 -5.74
N ALA A 96 5.63 -19.05 -4.59
CA ALA A 96 4.85 -18.01 -3.92
C ALA A 96 5.77 -16.96 -3.27
N GLN A 97 6.89 -17.39 -2.67
CA GLN A 97 7.89 -16.47 -2.13
C GLN A 97 8.54 -15.64 -3.25
N SER A 98 8.90 -16.29 -4.37
CA SER A 98 9.44 -15.61 -5.55
C SER A 98 8.46 -14.60 -6.14
N LEU A 99 7.18 -14.95 -6.22
CA LEU A 99 6.11 -14.04 -6.64
C LEU A 99 6.08 -12.79 -5.74
N GLY A 100 6.09 -12.99 -4.43
CA GLY A 100 6.11 -11.89 -3.45
C GLY A 100 7.30 -10.96 -3.65
N VAL A 101 8.50 -11.49 -3.86
CA VAL A 101 9.72 -10.71 -4.10
C VAL A 101 9.63 -9.92 -5.41
N VAL A 102 9.26 -10.57 -6.51
CA VAL A 102 9.17 -9.93 -7.82
C VAL A 102 8.18 -8.76 -7.80
N PHE A 103 6.98 -8.99 -7.28
CA PHE A 103 5.98 -7.93 -7.20
C PHE A 103 6.36 -6.82 -6.20
N SER A 104 7.10 -7.13 -5.13
CA SER A 104 7.65 -6.11 -4.23
C SER A 104 8.67 -5.21 -4.92
N ILE A 105 9.56 -5.77 -5.74
CA ILE A 105 10.49 -4.98 -6.55
C ILE A 105 9.74 -4.12 -7.57
N MET A 106 8.71 -4.65 -8.20
CA MET A 106 7.88 -3.89 -9.15
C MET A 106 7.16 -2.71 -8.49
N LEU A 107 6.85 -2.78 -7.19
CA LEU A 107 6.21 -1.69 -6.45
C LEU A 107 7.09 -0.44 -6.31
N ILE A 108 8.40 -0.54 -6.52
CA ILE A 108 9.28 0.64 -6.53
C ILE A 108 8.80 1.65 -7.58
N ALA A 109 8.37 1.20 -8.75
CA ALA A 109 7.94 2.08 -9.83
C ALA A 109 6.72 2.94 -9.46
N PRO A 110 5.57 2.39 -9.00
CA PRO A 110 4.45 3.21 -8.57
C PRO A 110 4.76 4.02 -7.31
N SER A 111 5.48 3.48 -6.33
CA SER A 111 5.81 4.20 -5.09
C SER A 111 6.65 5.44 -5.37
N TRP A 112 7.70 5.32 -6.17
CA TRP A 112 8.50 6.46 -6.60
C TRP A 112 7.72 7.40 -7.51
N GLY A 113 6.86 6.87 -8.38
CA GLY A 113 5.97 7.69 -9.20
C GLY A 113 5.08 8.60 -8.35
N GLY A 114 4.48 8.06 -7.29
CA GLY A 114 3.68 8.83 -6.34
C GLY A 114 4.49 9.86 -5.55
N MET A 115 5.65 9.44 -5.02
CA MET A 115 6.55 10.32 -4.28
C MET A 115 7.02 11.49 -5.16
N LEU A 116 7.52 11.22 -6.34
CA LEU A 116 8.02 12.25 -7.25
C LEU A 116 6.88 13.19 -7.69
N ASN A 117 5.70 12.65 -7.99
CA ASN A 117 4.55 13.47 -8.37
C ASN A 117 4.14 14.42 -7.24
N GLY A 118 4.12 13.93 -6.01
CA GLY A 118 3.83 14.75 -4.82
C GLY A 118 4.90 15.82 -4.59
N LEU A 119 6.17 15.46 -4.57
CA LEU A 119 7.27 16.40 -4.30
C LEU A 119 7.38 17.46 -5.41
N PHE A 120 7.23 17.09 -6.68
CA PHE A 120 7.26 18.06 -7.77
C PHE A 120 6.02 18.96 -7.80
N THR A 121 4.90 18.55 -7.24
CA THR A 121 3.75 19.44 -7.02
C THR A 121 4.11 20.62 -6.11
N LEU A 122 5.05 20.45 -5.20
CA LEU A 122 5.53 21.50 -4.29
C LEU A 122 6.59 22.41 -4.91
N ARG A 123 7.01 22.17 -6.14
CA ARG A 123 7.99 23.01 -6.82
C ARG A 123 7.49 24.45 -6.91
N GLY A 124 8.26 25.38 -6.33
CA GLY A 124 7.90 26.80 -6.26
C GLY A 124 6.88 27.15 -5.15
N ALA A 125 6.66 26.27 -4.18
CA ALA A 125 5.83 26.52 -3.00
C ALA A 125 6.56 26.15 -1.68
N TRP A 126 7.89 26.19 -1.71
CA TRP A 126 8.71 25.82 -0.55
C TRP A 126 8.62 26.83 0.60
N ASP A 127 8.28 28.07 0.32
CA ASP A 127 7.89 29.08 1.30
C ASP A 127 6.70 28.61 2.14
N LYS A 128 5.65 28.16 1.47
CA LYS A 128 4.46 27.60 2.14
C LYS A 128 4.77 26.35 2.96
N VAL A 129 5.62 25.46 2.45
CA VAL A 129 6.06 24.27 3.20
C VAL A 129 6.78 24.67 4.49
N ARG A 130 7.52 25.77 4.49
CA ARG A 130 8.19 26.25 5.71
C ARG A 130 7.23 26.78 6.77
N GLU A 131 6.10 27.32 6.38
CA GLU A 131 5.12 27.95 7.27
C GLU A 131 4.00 26.97 7.68
N ASP A 132 3.48 26.18 6.72
CA ASP A 132 2.33 25.31 6.94
C ASP A 132 2.74 23.94 7.52
N PRO A 133 2.33 23.62 8.77
CA PRO A 133 2.63 22.33 9.37
C PRO A 133 2.01 21.14 8.62
N ILE A 134 0.86 21.31 7.98
CA ILE A 134 0.20 20.25 7.19
C ILE A 134 1.09 19.86 6.02
N LEU A 135 1.63 20.85 5.30
CA LEU A 135 2.55 20.58 4.19
C LEU A 135 3.85 19.91 4.65
N LYS A 136 4.35 20.25 5.84
CA LYS A 136 5.51 19.54 6.42
C LYS A 136 5.22 18.08 6.65
N PHE A 137 4.09 17.74 7.27
CA PHE A 137 3.67 16.36 7.45
C PHE A 137 3.49 15.63 6.11
N MET A 138 2.89 16.28 5.12
CA MET A 138 2.71 15.68 3.78
C MET A 138 4.04 15.40 3.09
N VAL A 139 5.01 16.29 3.16
CA VAL A 139 6.36 16.05 2.60
C VAL A 139 7.00 14.83 3.23
N VAL A 140 6.98 14.74 4.56
CA VAL A 140 7.54 13.58 5.27
C VAL A 140 6.80 12.30 4.89
N ALA A 141 5.47 12.31 4.93
CA ALA A 141 4.64 11.15 4.61
C ALA A 141 4.88 10.65 3.17
N ILE A 142 4.92 11.55 2.19
CA ILE A 142 5.16 11.20 0.78
C ILE A 142 6.58 10.65 0.59
N THR A 143 7.56 11.24 1.26
CA THR A 143 8.95 10.77 1.18
C THR A 143 9.10 9.39 1.82
N CYS A 144 8.55 9.18 3.01
CA CYS A 144 8.55 7.86 3.66
C CYS A 144 7.81 6.82 2.83
N TYR A 145 6.68 7.18 2.23
CA TYR A 145 5.94 6.29 1.33
C TYR A 145 6.79 5.81 0.13
N GLY A 146 7.58 6.68 -0.45
CA GLY A 146 8.45 6.31 -1.58
C GLY A 146 9.73 5.59 -1.18
N MET A 147 10.14 5.68 0.10
CA MET A 147 11.38 5.08 0.61
C MET A 147 11.15 3.74 1.33
N ALA A 148 9.91 3.43 1.70
CA ALA A 148 9.53 2.16 2.34
C ALA A 148 9.44 1.02 1.32
#